data_c8abb81a103f633e1fa165e539c96a2e
#
_entry.id   c8abb81a103f633e1fa165e539c96a2e
#
_cell.length_a   1.000
_cell.length_b   1.000
_cell.length_c   1.000
_cell.angle_alpha   90.00
_cell.angle_beta   90.00
_cell.angle_gamma   90.00
#
_symmetry.space_group_name_H-M   'P 1'
#
loop_
_entity.id
_entity.type
_entity.pdbx_description
1 polymer ?
#
loop_
_entity_poly.entity_id
_entity_poly.type
_entity_poly.pdbx_seq_one_letter_code
_entity_poly.pdbx_strand_id
1 'polypeptide(L)'
;MKRQTSFIISIICILYIGGCGFREDEGMSEASGVDIPEVDLAPTTEVFGGYVTPSQYASEAEKPQSSSDVTLVMAGDILLHDRIEQVAKDSDGNYNYKFIFENMKPEIEKADIAIVNQEVIIGGQELGISGYPEFNAPYEVGDALVETGFDVVCHATNHALDKGKSGVVNCYEFWKQRYPQISVLGINRTERDYEDIDIIEKNGFKIAFLNYTYGTNGISFPKDMPHAIDMLDEEKVVKDLKNAEENADFTVVCPHWGTEYNHGVDKYQKKWTELFRENGADLVIGAHPHVIEPIEMIEDENAEITNNHGGGDMLVYYSIGNFVSWTSSTGSGVADRSVGGMAKVTLTRNPDGEVIIKDNSVRALVCHNHSEEHGVTVYPLSEYSEDLVNENEIRLNDSSFSRRYCIDLCNRIWGESWE
;
A
#
# COMPACT_ATOMS: atom_id res chain seq x y z
N MET A 1 17.69 17.86 -59.56
CA MET A 1 17.28 19.27 -59.28
C MET A 1 15.82 19.29 -58.88
N LYS A 2 15.55 19.48 -57.59
CA LYS A 2 14.38 20.16 -57.02
C LYS A 2 14.59 20.21 -55.51
N ARG A 3 14.49 21.41 -54.96
CA ARG A 3 14.92 21.85 -53.62
C ARG A 3 13.95 21.41 -52.55
N GLN A 4 14.52 20.97 -51.42
CA GLN A 4 13.85 20.88 -50.12
C GLN A 4 13.66 22.30 -49.54
N THR A 5 12.49 22.56 -49.04
CA THR A 5 12.18 23.78 -48.26
C THR A 5 11.82 23.35 -46.84
N SER A 6 12.72 23.63 -45.92
CA SER A 6 12.48 23.47 -44.48
C SER A 6 11.67 24.64 -43.95
N PHE A 7 10.58 24.39 -43.24
CA PHE A 7 9.87 25.38 -42.43
C PHE A 7 10.33 25.24 -40.96
N ILE A 8 10.96 26.31 -40.50
CA ILE A 8 11.29 26.56 -39.10
C ILE A 8 10.14 27.37 -38.51
N ILE A 9 9.45 26.84 -37.50
CA ILE A 9 8.48 27.58 -36.71
C ILE A 9 9.18 28.06 -35.45
N SER A 10 9.43 29.34 -35.34
CA SER A 10 9.90 30.01 -34.12
C SER A 10 8.71 30.31 -33.22
N ILE A 11 8.73 29.80 -32.00
CA ILE A 11 7.79 30.17 -30.93
C ILE A 11 8.43 31.32 -30.15
N ILE A 12 7.79 32.48 -30.20
CA ILE A 12 8.15 33.69 -29.45
C ILE A 12 7.47 33.58 -28.07
N CYS A 13 8.27 33.49 -26.99
CA CYS A 13 7.80 33.70 -25.64
C CYS A 13 7.75 35.22 -25.34
N ILE A 14 6.57 35.73 -25.03
CA ILE A 14 6.37 37.10 -24.57
C ILE A 14 6.42 37.08 -23.04
N LEU A 15 7.47 37.67 -22.47
CA LEU A 15 7.60 37.98 -21.05
C LEU A 15 6.82 39.26 -20.73
N TYR A 16 5.83 39.18 -19.86
CA TYR A 16 5.21 40.35 -19.25
C TYR A 16 5.93 40.65 -17.94
N ILE A 17 6.66 41.76 -17.91
CA ILE A 17 7.21 42.38 -16.71
C ILE A 17 6.22 43.47 -16.29
N GLY A 18 5.52 43.23 -15.16
CA GLY A 18 4.71 44.24 -14.49
C GLY A 18 5.38 44.65 -13.20
N GLY A 19 6.08 45.76 -13.18
CA GLY A 19 6.59 46.35 -11.95
C GLY A 19 5.49 47.09 -11.19
N CYS A 20 5.46 46.96 -9.87
CA CYS A 20 4.76 47.92 -9.01
C CYS A 20 5.61 48.20 -7.78
N GLY A 21 5.73 49.47 -7.49
CA GLY A 21 6.74 50.10 -6.68
C GLY A 21 6.64 49.91 -5.18
N PHE A 22 7.76 50.07 -4.59
CA PHE A 22 7.98 50.23 -3.16
C PHE A 22 7.32 51.49 -2.61
N ARG A 23 6.70 51.40 -1.47
CA ARG A 23 6.51 52.48 -0.52
C ARG A 23 6.94 51.96 0.87
N GLU A 24 8.02 52.53 1.35
CA GLU A 24 8.42 52.50 2.76
C GLU A 24 7.45 53.39 3.53
N ASP A 25 6.98 52.90 4.68
CA ASP A 25 6.53 53.77 5.77
C ASP A 25 6.94 53.12 7.11
N GLU A 26 7.74 53.90 7.80
CA GLU A 26 8.24 53.61 9.13
C GLU A 26 7.10 53.70 10.18
N GLY A 27 7.07 52.86 11.18
CA GLY A 27 6.17 53.00 12.31
C GLY A 27 6.43 51.90 13.36
N MET A 28 7.43 52.11 14.19
CA MET A 28 7.59 51.37 15.47
C MET A 28 6.41 51.63 16.40
N SER A 29 5.80 50.59 16.94
CA SER A 29 5.17 50.67 18.27
C SER A 29 5.29 49.29 18.94
N GLU A 30 5.99 49.28 20.05
CA GLU A 30 6.01 48.20 21.01
C GLU A 30 4.59 47.98 21.58
N ALA A 31 4.13 46.75 21.60
CA ALA A 31 2.95 46.36 22.38
C ALA A 31 3.30 45.11 23.19
N SER A 32 3.54 45.39 24.44
CA SER A 32 3.27 44.65 25.70
C SER A 32 2.83 43.19 25.58
N GLY A 33 3.57 42.36 26.32
CA GLY A 33 3.25 40.96 26.59
C GLY A 33 1.85 40.79 27.18
N VAL A 34 1.20 39.75 26.69
CA VAL A 34 0.01 39.19 27.32
C VAL A 34 0.45 37.90 28.00
N ASP A 35 0.43 37.94 29.32
CA ASP A 35 0.55 36.77 30.19
C ASP A 35 -0.57 35.78 29.90
N ILE A 36 -0.24 34.57 29.51
CA ILE A 36 -1.14 33.43 29.42
C ILE A 36 -1.13 32.77 30.82
N PRO A 37 -2.25 32.66 31.51
CA PRO A 37 -2.28 32.00 32.81
C PRO A 37 -2.08 30.48 32.62
N GLU A 38 -1.17 29.93 33.40
CA GLU A 38 -0.93 28.51 33.61
C GLU A 38 -2.21 27.86 34.14
N VAL A 39 -2.81 26.94 33.34
CA VAL A 39 -3.98 26.17 33.80
C VAL A 39 -3.47 24.93 34.49
N ASP A 40 -3.62 24.95 35.81
CA ASP A 40 -3.37 23.81 36.71
C ASP A 40 -4.42 22.72 36.46
N LEU A 41 -4.03 21.65 35.77
CA LEU A 41 -4.87 20.48 35.49
C LEU A 41 -4.78 19.51 36.67
N ALA A 42 -5.69 19.68 37.64
CA ALA A 42 -5.95 18.63 38.60
C ALA A 42 -6.58 17.39 37.94
N PRO A 43 -6.22 16.16 38.35
CA PRO A 43 -6.75 14.96 37.73
C PRO A 43 -8.20 14.73 38.19
N THR A 44 -9.15 14.95 37.28
CA THR A 44 -10.53 14.48 37.48
C THR A 44 -10.61 13.01 37.07
N THR A 45 -10.71 12.14 38.08
CA THR A 45 -11.13 10.74 37.92
C THR A 45 -12.62 10.73 37.59
N GLU A 46 -12.99 10.76 36.32
CA GLU A 46 -14.29 10.28 35.86
C GLU A 46 -14.22 8.83 35.49
N VAL A 47 -14.95 8.02 36.22
CA VAL A 47 -15.14 6.59 36.00
C VAL A 47 -16.01 6.43 34.77
N PHE A 48 -15.40 6.15 33.60
CA PHE A 48 -16.14 5.69 32.43
C PHE A 48 -16.48 4.22 32.59
N GLY A 49 -17.78 3.93 32.44
CA GLY A 49 -18.37 2.61 32.59
C GLY A 49 -17.70 1.56 31.71
N GLY A 50 -17.62 0.35 32.27
CA GLY A 50 -16.89 -0.80 31.83
C GLY A 50 -17.02 -1.11 30.34
N TYR A 51 -15.91 -0.98 29.64
CA TYR A 51 -15.71 -1.68 28.37
C TYR A 51 -15.40 -3.14 28.71
N VAL A 52 -16.35 -4.01 28.37
CA VAL A 52 -16.12 -5.44 28.37
C VAL A 52 -15.11 -5.74 27.25
N THR A 53 -13.93 -6.20 27.63
CA THR A 53 -12.93 -6.67 26.68
C THR A 53 -13.49 -7.85 25.87
N PRO A 54 -13.23 -7.97 24.56
CA PRO A 54 -13.75 -9.03 23.70
C PRO A 54 -13.16 -10.43 23.94
N SER A 55 -12.64 -10.72 25.11
CA SER A 55 -11.95 -11.99 25.36
C SER A 55 -12.84 -13.12 25.92
N GLN A 56 -14.17 -13.01 25.91
CA GLN A 56 -15.04 -14.03 26.51
C GLN A 56 -16.08 -14.68 25.60
N TYR A 57 -16.00 -14.53 24.27
CA TYR A 57 -16.83 -15.30 23.33
C TYR A 57 -16.01 -15.87 22.17
N ALA A 58 -14.82 -16.43 22.45
CA ALA A 58 -14.24 -17.42 21.56
C ALA A 58 -14.69 -18.77 22.07
N SER A 59 -15.71 -19.38 21.45
CA SER A 59 -15.88 -20.82 21.50
C SER A 59 -14.58 -21.41 20.95
N GLU A 60 -13.95 -22.32 21.71
CA GLU A 60 -12.85 -23.14 21.25
C GLU A 60 -13.31 -23.95 20.02
N ALA A 61 -13.24 -23.35 18.84
CA ALA A 61 -13.07 -24.08 17.62
C ALA A 61 -11.66 -24.68 17.74
N GLU A 62 -11.55 -26.01 17.72
CA GLU A 62 -10.29 -26.72 17.71
C GLU A 62 -9.38 -26.07 16.67
N LYS A 63 -8.32 -25.37 17.13
CA LYS A 63 -7.25 -24.92 16.25
C LYS A 63 -6.72 -26.17 15.56
N PRO A 64 -6.63 -26.20 14.23
CA PRO A 64 -5.98 -27.30 13.56
C PRO A 64 -4.58 -27.44 14.15
N GLN A 65 -4.22 -28.67 14.41
CA GLN A 65 -2.93 -29.10 14.94
C GLN A 65 -1.82 -28.34 14.21
N SER A 66 -0.95 -27.63 14.93
CA SER A 66 0.05 -26.72 14.41
C SER A 66 0.72 -27.27 13.15
N SER A 67 0.35 -26.76 11.97
CA SER A 67 1.18 -26.93 10.80
C SER A 67 2.50 -26.21 11.09
N SER A 68 3.61 -26.84 10.77
CA SER A 68 4.92 -26.20 10.84
C SER A 68 5.09 -25.10 9.76
N ASP A 69 4.04 -24.76 9.05
CA ASP A 69 4.00 -23.83 7.93
C ASP A 69 3.46 -22.49 8.37
N VAL A 70 3.80 -21.43 7.61
CA VAL A 70 3.25 -20.07 7.76
C VAL A 70 2.69 -19.64 6.41
N THR A 71 1.43 -19.19 6.40
CA THR A 71 0.76 -18.66 5.21
C THR A 71 0.75 -17.14 5.25
N LEU A 72 1.33 -16.50 4.22
CA LEU A 72 1.29 -15.07 3.98
C LEU A 72 0.25 -14.78 2.89
N VAL A 73 -0.53 -13.72 3.05
CA VAL A 73 -1.32 -13.13 1.95
C VAL A 73 -1.02 -11.63 1.84
N MET A 74 -1.06 -11.10 0.63
CA MET A 74 -0.96 -9.65 0.42
C MET A 74 -2.04 -9.18 -0.56
N ALA A 75 -2.81 -8.17 -0.13
CA ALA A 75 -3.74 -7.42 -0.95
C ALA A 75 -3.06 -6.18 -1.56
N GLY A 76 -3.44 -5.83 -2.80
CA GLY A 76 -2.86 -4.72 -3.56
C GLY A 76 -3.28 -3.33 -3.10
N ASP A 77 -3.24 -2.37 -4.03
CA ASP A 77 -3.42 -0.95 -3.75
C ASP A 77 -4.82 -0.63 -3.21
N ILE A 78 -4.87 -0.01 -2.03
CA ILE A 78 -6.07 0.65 -1.53
C ILE A 78 -5.99 2.13 -1.92
N LEU A 79 -6.64 2.46 -3.04
CA LEU A 79 -6.63 3.80 -3.64
C LEU A 79 -8.02 4.43 -3.57
N LEU A 80 -8.25 5.20 -2.51
CA LEU A 80 -9.56 5.75 -2.15
C LEU A 80 -9.87 7.05 -2.92
N HIS A 81 -10.43 6.91 -4.12
CA HIS A 81 -10.93 8.04 -4.90
C HIS A 81 -12.18 8.67 -4.28
N ASP A 82 -12.49 9.92 -4.66
CA ASP A 82 -13.62 10.71 -4.11
C ASP A 82 -14.95 9.97 -4.08
N ARG A 83 -15.25 9.10 -5.05
CA ARG A 83 -16.49 8.32 -5.07
C ARG A 83 -16.53 7.24 -3.99
N ILE A 84 -15.39 6.64 -3.66
CA ILE A 84 -15.31 5.67 -2.55
C ILE A 84 -15.57 6.39 -1.23
N GLU A 85 -14.97 7.58 -1.06
CA GLU A 85 -15.20 8.44 0.09
C GLU A 85 -16.68 8.84 0.25
N GLN A 86 -17.36 9.09 -0.89
CA GLN A 86 -18.78 9.45 -0.90
C GLN A 86 -19.70 8.30 -0.48
N VAL A 87 -19.44 7.06 -0.97
CA VAL A 87 -20.27 5.89 -0.61
C VAL A 87 -19.93 5.34 0.78
N ALA A 88 -18.75 5.66 1.32
CA ALA A 88 -18.35 5.30 2.67
C ALA A 88 -18.92 6.25 3.74
N LYS A 89 -19.41 7.42 3.36
CA LYS A 89 -19.90 8.45 4.27
C LYS A 89 -21.41 8.35 4.43
N ASP A 90 -21.87 8.20 5.67
CA ASP A 90 -23.31 8.20 5.99
C ASP A 90 -23.92 9.61 6.04
N SER A 91 -25.23 9.69 6.22
CA SER A 91 -25.99 10.95 6.31
C SER A 91 -25.60 11.81 7.51
N ASP A 92 -25.05 11.23 8.54
CA ASP A 92 -24.62 11.90 9.77
C ASP A 92 -23.16 12.37 9.69
N GLY A 93 -22.47 12.01 8.59
CA GLY A 93 -21.10 12.41 8.30
C GLY A 93 -20.03 11.47 8.82
N ASN A 94 -20.40 10.30 9.34
CA ASN A 94 -19.46 9.27 9.75
C ASN A 94 -19.03 8.42 8.54
N TYR A 95 -17.85 7.82 8.65
CA TYR A 95 -17.30 6.95 7.62
C TYR A 95 -17.33 5.49 8.05
N ASN A 96 -17.56 4.60 7.09
CA ASN A 96 -17.48 3.15 7.26
C ASN A 96 -16.89 2.54 5.99
N TYR A 97 -15.80 1.77 6.12
CA TYR A 97 -15.10 1.12 5.00
C TYR A 97 -15.15 -0.41 5.06
N LYS A 98 -15.84 -0.99 6.04
CA LYS A 98 -15.87 -2.46 6.26
C LYS A 98 -16.43 -3.22 5.07
N PHE A 99 -17.43 -2.64 4.38
CA PHE A 99 -18.07 -3.24 3.21
C PHE A 99 -17.08 -3.53 2.05
N ILE A 100 -15.99 -2.76 1.96
CA ILE A 100 -14.95 -2.98 0.93
C ILE A 100 -14.34 -4.38 1.06
N PHE A 101 -14.17 -4.87 2.28
CA PHE A 101 -13.41 -6.06 2.62
C PHE A 101 -14.26 -7.31 2.87
N GLU A 102 -15.59 -7.18 3.00
CA GLU A 102 -16.49 -8.24 3.51
C GLU A 102 -16.32 -9.58 2.79
N ASN A 103 -16.21 -9.57 1.45
CA ASN A 103 -16.10 -10.82 0.68
C ASN A 103 -14.70 -11.47 0.80
N MET A 104 -13.67 -10.68 1.10
CA MET A 104 -12.29 -11.17 1.21
C MET A 104 -11.87 -11.44 2.66
N LYS A 105 -12.60 -10.90 3.64
CA LYS A 105 -12.30 -11.05 5.06
C LYS A 105 -12.10 -12.50 5.49
N PRO A 106 -12.96 -13.48 5.11
CA PRO A 106 -12.78 -14.87 5.53
C PRO A 106 -11.48 -15.51 5.03
N GLU A 107 -10.93 -15.03 3.92
CA GLU A 107 -9.67 -15.51 3.37
C GLU A 107 -8.48 -14.82 4.03
N ILE A 108 -8.57 -13.51 4.25
CA ILE A 108 -7.57 -12.72 4.96
C ILE A 108 -7.40 -13.23 6.40
N GLU A 109 -8.48 -13.47 7.14
CA GLU A 109 -8.44 -13.98 8.51
C GLU A 109 -7.87 -15.41 8.64
N LYS A 110 -7.84 -16.19 7.56
CA LYS A 110 -7.25 -17.55 7.57
C LYS A 110 -5.73 -17.54 7.42
N ALA A 111 -5.16 -16.47 6.89
CA ALA A 111 -3.72 -16.33 6.77
C ALA A 111 -3.07 -16.23 8.16
N ASP A 112 -1.83 -16.68 8.27
CA ASP A 112 -1.04 -16.46 9.47
C ASP A 112 -0.57 -15.02 9.59
N ILE A 113 -0.25 -14.38 8.45
CA ILE A 113 0.10 -12.97 8.33
C ILE A 113 -0.55 -12.41 7.08
N ALA A 114 -1.34 -11.36 7.25
CA ALA A 114 -2.01 -10.65 6.16
C ALA A 114 -1.42 -9.24 5.97
N ILE A 115 -1.04 -8.92 4.74
CA ILE A 115 -0.35 -7.70 4.33
C ILE A 115 -1.27 -6.90 3.40
N VAL A 116 -1.20 -5.57 3.46
CA VAL A 116 -1.93 -4.70 2.53
C VAL A 116 -1.10 -3.48 2.13
N ASN A 117 -1.21 -3.05 0.87
CA ASN A 117 -0.67 -1.77 0.44
C ASN A 117 -1.72 -0.67 0.61
N GLN A 118 -1.64 0.08 1.70
CA GLN A 118 -2.48 1.25 1.96
C GLN A 118 -1.87 2.46 1.26
N GLU A 119 -2.28 2.71 0.03
CA GLU A 119 -1.64 3.74 -0.80
C GLU A 119 -1.94 5.16 -0.33
N VAL A 120 -3.19 5.40 0.06
CA VAL A 120 -3.64 6.71 0.54
C VAL A 120 -3.21 6.90 1.99
N ILE A 121 -2.56 8.04 2.29
CA ILE A 121 -2.20 8.39 3.67
C ILE A 121 -3.44 8.52 4.55
N ILE A 122 -3.42 7.91 5.74
CA ILE A 122 -4.49 8.01 6.75
C ILE A 122 -4.20 9.21 7.65
N GLY A 123 -4.37 10.42 7.11
CA GLY A 123 -4.05 11.67 7.82
C GLY A 123 -5.14 12.20 8.72
N GLY A 124 -6.35 11.59 8.67
CA GLY A 124 -7.50 11.97 9.49
C GLY A 124 -8.38 13.06 8.87
N GLN A 125 -9.61 13.16 9.40
CA GLN A 125 -10.62 14.11 8.89
C GLN A 125 -10.22 15.57 9.11
N GLU A 126 -9.41 15.86 10.10
CA GLU A 126 -8.92 17.20 10.45
C GLU A 126 -8.02 17.81 9.36
N LEU A 127 -7.41 17.00 8.49
CA LEU A 127 -6.65 17.46 7.34
C LEU A 127 -7.49 17.57 6.06
N GLY A 128 -8.80 17.29 6.16
CA GLY A 128 -9.72 17.27 5.03
C GLY A 128 -9.59 16.00 4.21
N ILE A 129 -10.70 15.24 4.08
CA ILE A 129 -10.74 14.03 3.25
C ILE A 129 -10.77 14.43 1.77
N SER A 130 -9.94 13.77 0.96
CA SER A 130 -9.78 14.10 -0.45
C SER A 130 -9.28 12.89 -1.27
N GLY A 131 -9.75 12.79 -2.51
CA GLY A 131 -9.22 11.90 -3.54
C GLY A 131 -8.14 12.57 -4.39
N TYR A 132 -8.03 12.12 -5.67
CA TYR A 132 -7.03 12.61 -6.62
C TYR A 132 -7.09 14.14 -6.80
N PRO A 133 -5.96 14.88 -6.89
CA PRO A 133 -4.58 14.37 -6.95
C PRO A 133 -3.85 14.26 -5.60
N GLU A 134 -4.36 14.84 -4.53
CA GLU A 134 -3.75 14.86 -3.21
C GLU A 134 -4.66 14.15 -2.21
N PHE A 135 -4.44 12.86 -2.06
CA PHE A 135 -5.28 11.98 -1.26
C PHE A 135 -5.15 12.22 0.25
N ASN A 136 -6.21 11.94 0.96
CA ASN A 136 -6.22 11.80 2.42
C ASN A 136 -7.42 10.98 2.88
N ALA A 137 -7.19 9.95 3.66
CA ALA A 137 -8.23 9.09 4.22
C ALA A 137 -8.48 9.38 5.72
N PRO A 138 -9.71 9.11 6.21
CA PRO A 138 -10.02 9.16 7.63
C PRO A 138 -9.50 7.93 8.37
N TYR A 139 -9.42 7.98 9.70
CA TYR A 139 -8.92 6.90 10.56
C TYR A 139 -9.75 5.61 10.47
N GLU A 140 -11.01 5.70 10.11
CA GLU A 140 -11.94 4.60 9.93
C GLU A 140 -11.50 3.61 8.85
N VAL A 141 -10.63 4.02 7.92
CA VAL A 141 -9.96 3.11 6.98
C VAL A 141 -9.04 2.15 7.74
N GLY A 142 -8.17 2.69 8.61
CA GLY A 142 -7.30 1.88 9.45
C GLY A 142 -8.08 0.95 10.39
N ASP A 143 -9.21 1.44 10.96
CA ASP A 143 -10.10 0.61 11.76
C ASP A 143 -10.64 -0.59 10.96
N ALA A 144 -11.04 -0.35 9.70
CA ALA A 144 -11.57 -1.39 8.83
C ALA A 144 -10.47 -2.41 8.43
N LEU A 145 -9.23 -1.96 8.19
CA LEU A 145 -8.10 -2.86 7.93
C LEU A 145 -7.84 -3.81 9.10
N VAL A 146 -7.78 -3.28 10.32
CA VAL A 146 -7.57 -4.11 11.52
C VAL A 146 -8.72 -5.07 11.75
N GLU A 147 -9.97 -4.61 11.58
CA GLU A 147 -11.14 -5.49 11.73
C GLU A 147 -11.23 -6.57 10.66
N THR A 148 -10.65 -6.32 9.48
CA THR A 148 -10.54 -7.31 8.41
C THR A 148 -9.51 -8.39 8.71
N GLY A 149 -8.51 -8.10 9.55
CA GLY A 149 -7.49 -9.05 9.98
C GLY A 149 -6.11 -8.82 9.34
N PHE A 150 -5.83 -7.63 8.82
CA PHE A 150 -4.49 -7.29 8.35
C PHE A 150 -3.54 -7.07 9.53
N ASP A 151 -2.34 -7.64 9.41
CA ASP A 151 -1.26 -7.59 10.42
C ASP A 151 -0.17 -6.59 10.02
N VAL A 152 0.05 -6.40 8.70
CA VAL A 152 1.10 -5.56 8.11
C VAL A 152 0.48 -4.57 7.14
N VAL A 153 0.77 -3.28 7.33
CA VAL A 153 0.27 -2.19 6.48
C VAL A 153 1.44 -1.42 5.87
N CYS A 154 1.55 -1.46 4.55
CA CYS A 154 2.56 -0.75 3.78
C CYS A 154 2.09 0.67 3.48
N HIS A 155 2.87 1.67 3.88
CA HIS A 155 2.59 3.10 3.68
C HIS A 155 3.68 3.85 2.89
N ALA A 156 4.82 3.21 2.53
CA ALA A 156 5.77 3.82 1.60
C ALA A 156 5.18 3.80 0.19
N THR A 157 4.45 4.84 -0.16
CA THR A 157 3.78 5.03 -1.44
C THR A 157 4.08 6.42 -2.00
N ASN A 158 3.77 6.65 -3.29
CA ASN A 158 3.89 7.98 -3.88
C ASN A 158 2.92 9.00 -3.27
N HIS A 159 1.85 8.55 -2.60
CA HIS A 159 0.87 9.38 -1.90
C HIS A 159 1.11 9.54 -0.39
N ALA A 160 2.21 9.00 0.13
CA ALA A 160 2.54 9.08 1.56
C ALA A 160 2.74 10.53 2.07
N LEU A 161 3.16 11.46 1.21
CA LEU A 161 3.37 12.88 1.56
C LEU A 161 2.27 13.84 1.09
N ASP A 162 1.13 13.37 0.59
CA ASP A 162 0.06 14.24 0.06
C ASP A 162 -0.49 15.26 1.06
N LYS A 163 -0.40 14.98 2.35
CA LYS A 163 -0.71 15.92 3.45
C LYS A 163 0.55 16.39 4.20
N GLY A 164 1.70 16.26 3.54
CA GLY A 164 2.99 16.69 4.08
C GLY A 164 3.30 16.06 5.43
N LYS A 165 4.09 16.77 6.24
CA LYS A 165 4.47 16.31 7.58
C LYS A 165 3.27 15.95 8.46
N SER A 166 2.19 16.73 8.41
CA SER A 166 1.02 16.49 9.27
C SER A 166 0.34 15.17 8.94
N GLY A 167 0.22 14.83 7.65
CA GLY A 167 -0.33 13.54 7.22
C GLY A 167 0.46 12.36 7.77
N VAL A 168 1.79 12.38 7.60
CA VAL A 168 2.67 11.32 8.11
C VAL A 168 2.60 11.20 9.63
N VAL A 169 2.67 12.33 10.34
CA VAL A 169 2.60 12.33 11.81
C VAL A 169 1.28 11.78 12.31
N ASN A 170 0.16 12.24 11.76
CA ASN A 170 -1.16 11.78 12.15
C ASN A 170 -1.35 10.28 11.88
N CYS A 171 -0.92 9.80 10.71
CA CYS A 171 -0.99 8.39 10.35
C CYS A 171 -0.14 7.54 11.31
N TYR A 172 1.11 7.92 11.55
CA TYR A 172 2.01 7.21 12.47
C TYR A 172 1.42 7.15 13.89
N GLU A 173 0.96 8.31 14.43
CA GLU A 173 0.39 8.38 15.78
C GLU A 173 -0.91 7.58 15.89
N PHE A 174 -1.77 7.61 14.88
CA PHE A 174 -2.98 6.77 14.81
C PHE A 174 -2.63 5.29 15.02
N TRP A 175 -1.70 4.77 14.25
CA TRP A 175 -1.29 3.37 14.34
C TRP A 175 -0.66 3.04 15.70
N LYS A 176 0.32 3.82 16.13
CA LYS A 176 1.06 3.55 17.38
C LYS A 176 0.20 3.65 18.64
N GLN A 177 -0.79 4.56 18.65
CA GLN A 177 -1.65 4.75 19.81
C GLN A 177 -2.84 3.79 19.82
N ARG A 178 -3.44 3.54 18.66
CA ARG A 178 -4.68 2.76 18.59
C ARG A 178 -4.45 1.29 18.31
N TYR A 179 -3.45 0.96 17.50
CA TYR A 179 -3.16 -0.41 17.05
C TYR A 179 -1.67 -0.74 17.10
N PRO A 180 -1.03 -0.69 18.29
CA PRO A 180 0.41 -0.91 18.42
C PRO A 180 0.86 -2.33 18.05
N GLN A 181 -0.08 -3.27 17.87
CA GLN A 181 0.20 -4.65 17.42
C GLN A 181 0.34 -4.77 15.89
N ILE A 182 -0.06 -3.75 15.14
CA ILE A 182 0.06 -3.75 13.67
C ILE A 182 1.47 -3.31 13.28
N SER A 183 2.11 -4.07 12.39
CA SER A 183 3.37 -3.68 11.75
C SER A 183 3.06 -2.65 10.66
N VAL A 184 3.54 -1.43 10.84
CA VAL A 184 3.31 -0.29 9.95
C VAL A 184 4.62 0.10 9.31
N LEU A 185 4.73 -0.13 8.01
CA LEU A 185 5.96 -0.02 7.26
C LEU A 185 6.00 1.27 6.42
N GLY A 186 7.19 1.78 6.21
CA GLY A 186 7.47 2.78 5.19
C GLY A 186 7.19 4.23 5.57
N ILE A 187 6.61 4.50 6.76
CA ILE A 187 6.46 5.83 7.33
C ILE A 187 7.14 5.92 8.70
N ASN A 188 7.88 6.99 8.94
CA ASN A 188 8.73 7.12 10.12
C ASN A 188 8.49 8.44 10.84
N ARG A 189 8.45 8.41 12.17
CA ARG A 189 8.32 9.59 13.02
C ARG A 189 9.68 10.13 13.45
N THR A 190 10.64 9.23 13.64
CA THR A 190 11.99 9.51 14.12
C THR A 190 13.05 8.83 13.23
N GLU A 191 14.30 9.27 13.34
CA GLU A 191 15.42 8.61 12.69
C GLU A 191 15.58 7.15 13.15
N ARG A 192 15.24 6.86 14.39
CA ARG A 192 15.26 5.48 14.89
C ARG A 192 14.24 4.59 14.18
N ASP A 193 13.01 5.06 13.98
CA ASP A 193 11.99 4.30 13.24
C ASP A 193 12.46 4.00 11.81
N TYR A 194 13.16 4.97 11.19
CA TYR A 194 13.76 4.81 9.85
C TYR A 194 14.92 3.81 9.80
N GLU A 195 15.65 3.64 10.89
CA GLU A 195 16.81 2.72 10.99
C GLU A 195 16.39 1.29 11.39
N ASP A 196 15.27 1.13 12.08
CA ASP A 196 14.75 -0.16 12.53
C ASP A 196 14.01 -0.87 11.38
N ILE A 197 13.99 -2.21 11.40
CA ILE A 197 13.19 -3.05 10.50
C ILE A 197 12.15 -3.84 11.31
N ASP A 198 11.00 -4.11 10.69
CA ASP A 198 9.96 -4.91 11.33
C ASP A 198 10.20 -6.40 11.11
N ILE A 199 10.26 -7.18 12.20
CA ILE A 199 10.37 -8.64 12.19
C ILE A 199 9.20 -9.22 12.97
N ILE A 200 8.40 -10.06 12.31
CA ILE A 200 7.28 -10.78 12.93
C ILE A 200 7.70 -12.21 13.20
N GLU A 201 7.52 -12.66 14.45
CA GLU A 201 7.69 -14.05 14.81
C GLU A 201 6.33 -14.78 14.78
N LYS A 202 6.20 -15.79 13.91
CA LYS A 202 4.98 -16.58 13.75
C LYS A 202 5.31 -18.06 13.59
N ASN A 203 4.71 -18.91 14.39
CA ASN A 203 4.93 -20.38 14.35
C ASN A 203 6.42 -20.79 14.43
N GLY A 204 7.28 -19.96 15.04
CA GLY A 204 8.73 -20.19 15.12
C GLY A 204 9.52 -19.74 13.89
N PHE A 205 8.88 -19.00 12.97
CA PHE A 205 9.54 -18.30 11.85
C PHE A 205 9.72 -16.82 12.21
N LYS A 206 10.89 -16.29 11.95
CA LYS A 206 11.16 -14.85 11.99
C LYS A 206 11.14 -14.30 10.57
N ILE A 207 10.18 -13.46 10.26
CA ILE A 207 9.98 -12.92 8.92
C ILE A 207 10.17 -11.42 8.97
N ALA A 208 11.16 -10.90 8.23
CA ALA A 208 11.39 -9.47 8.07
C ALA A 208 10.47 -8.91 6.98
N PHE A 209 9.93 -7.72 7.21
CA PHE A 209 9.07 -6.99 6.25
C PHE A 209 9.66 -5.62 5.98
N LEU A 210 9.89 -5.33 4.70
CA LEU A 210 10.47 -4.08 4.21
C LEU A 210 9.52 -3.46 3.17
N ASN A 211 9.30 -2.13 3.24
CA ASN A 211 8.44 -1.43 2.29
C ASN A 211 9.10 -0.13 1.85
N TYR A 212 9.17 0.11 0.54
CA TYR A 212 9.83 1.27 -0.05
C TYR A 212 9.01 1.85 -1.20
N THR A 213 9.13 3.16 -1.45
CA THR A 213 8.53 3.81 -2.63
C THR A 213 9.57 4.42 -3.56
N TYR A 214 9.22 4.48 -4.85
CA TYR A 214 10.05 5.13 -5.88
C TYR A 214 10.06 6.65 -5.79
N GLY A 215 9.06 7.24 -5.14
CA GLY A 215 8.88 8.69 -5.13
C GLY A 215 7.72 9.14 -4.25
N THR A 216 7.55 10.46 -4.18
CA THR A 216 6.49 11.15 -3.42
C THR A 216 5.78 12.20 -4.27
N ASN A 217 5.51 11.89 -5.55
CA ASN A 217 4.86 12.80 -6.52
C ASN A 217 5.51 14.19 -6.62
N GLY A 218 6.82 14.26 -6.38
CA GLY A 218 7.58 15.53 -6.39
C GLY A 218 7.40 16.39 -5.15
N ILE A 219 6.70 15.91 -4.13
CA ILE A 219 6.56 16.58 -2.83
C ILE A 219 7.87 16.39 -2.06
N SER A 220 8.48 17.49 -1.65
CA SER A 220 9.74 17.45 -0.91
C SER A 220 9.53 17.05 0.54
N PHE A 221 10.48 16.28 1.08
CA PHE A 221 10.50 15.91 2.50
C PHE A 221 10.54 17.15 3.41
N PRO A 222 9.85 17.12 4.55
CA PRO A 222 9.97 18.16 5.58
C PRO A 222 11.44 18.25 6.05
N LYS A 223 11.98 19.46 6.16
CA LYS A 223 13.40 19.68 6.53
C LYS A 223 13.78 19.09 7.89
N ASP A 224 12.82 19.04 8.80
CA ASP A 224 12.98 18.52 10.16
C ASP A 224 12.53 17.05 10.29
N MET A 225 12.24 16.39 9.15
CA MET A 225 11.81 14.98 9.09
C MET A 225 12.31 14.34 7.77
N PRO A 226 13.63 14.34 7.51
CA PRO A 226 14.19 13.84 6.24
C PRO A 226 14.06 12.34 6.06
N HIS A 227 13.72 11.62 7.12
CA HIS A 227 13.50 10.19 7.20
C HIS A 227 12.01 9.78 7.16
N ALA A 228 11.11 10.71 6.81
CA ALA A 228 9.66 10.51 6.93
C ALA A 228 9.11 9.29 6.18
N ILE A 229 9.68 8.97 5.01
CA ILE A 229 9.23 7.88 4.14
C ILE A 229 10.44 7.05 3.71
N ASP A 230 10.27 5.74 3.67
CA ASP A 230 11.29 4.82 3.14
C ASP A 230 11.27 4.84 1.61
N MET A 231 12.37 5.34 1.06
CA MET A 231 12.55 5.44 -0.39
C MET A 231 13.33 4.23 -0.91
N LEU A 232 13.11 3.92 -2.20
CA LEU A 232 14.01 3.05 -2.95
C LEU A 232 15.35 3.76 -3.13
N ASP A 233 16.17 3.71 -2.09
CA ASP A 233 17.55 4.20 -2.01
C ASP A 233 18.51 3.01 -1.83
N GLU A 234 19.55 2.91 -2.66
CA GLU A 234 20.43 1.74 -2.68
C GLU A 234 21.16 1.51 -1.35
N GLU A 235 21.61 2.59 -0.69
CA GLU A 235 22.34 2.47 0.58
C GLU A 235 21.43 1.98 1.71
N LYS A 236 20.21 2.55 1.80
CA LYS A 236 19.19 2.15 2.77
C LYS A 236 18.77 0.70 2.54
N VAL A 237 18.37 0.35 1.31
CA VAL A 237 17.86 -0.98 0.97
C VAL A 237 18.91 -2.07 1.26
N VAL A 238 20.17 -1.87 0.85
CA VAL A 238 21.24 -2.83 1.12
C VAL A 238 21.52 -2.96 2.62
N LYS A 239 21.44 -1.87 3.37
CA LYS A 239 21.61 -1.88 4.82
C LYS A 239 20.50 -2.68 5.50
N ASP A 240 19.25 -2.44 5.11
CA ASP A 240 18.08 -3.09 5.70
C ASP A 240 18.04 -4.58 5.38
N LEU A 241 18.32 -4.96 4.14
CA LEU A 241 18.40 -6.37 3.73
C LEU A 241 19.49 -7.12 4.51
N LYS A 242 20.65 -6.52 4.71
CA LYS A 242 21.70 -7.12 5.56
C LYS A 242 21.25 -7.27 7.01
N ASN A 243 20.51 -6.29 7.54
CA ASN A 243 19.94 -6.39 8.88
C ASN A 243 18.90 -7.51 8.96
N ALA A 244 18.06 -7.66 7.92
CA ALA A 244 17.09 -8.76 7.81
C ALA A 244 17.78 -10.12 7.79
N GLU A 245 18.82 -10.30 6.95
CA GLU A 245 19.62 -11.52 6.86
C GLU A 245 20.28 -11.94 8.19
N GLU A 246 20.67 -10.95 9.01
CA GLU A 246 21.29 -11.23 10.31
C GLU A 246 20.28 -11.61 11.39
N ASN A 247 19.00 -11.23 11.26
CA ASN A 247 18.02 -11.29 12.35
C ASN A 247 16.72 -12.05 12.04
N ALA A 248 16.45 -12.36 10.78
CA ALA A 248 15.25 -13.08 10.34
C ALA A 248 15.60 -14.37 9.59
N ASP A 249 14.62 -15.25 9.44
CA ASP A 249 14.72 -16.52 8.70
C ASP A 249 14.24 -16.35 7.24
N PHE A 250 13.51 -15.26 6.92
CA PHE A 250 12.91 -15.00 5.63
C PHE A 250 12.63 -13.50 5.47
N THR A 251 12.87 -12.95 4.29
CA THR A 251 12.74 -11.52 4.02
C THR A 251 11.73 -11.23 2.91
N VAL A 252 10.71 -10.45 3.25
CA VAL A 252 9.66 -9.96 2.33
C VAL A 252 9.90 -8.49 2.04
N VAL A 253 9.99 -8.13 0.76
CA VAL A 253 10.06 -6.74 0.30
C VAL A 253 8.77 -6.38 -0.42
N CYS A 254 8.13 -5.29 0.00
CA CYS A 254 6.91 -4.75 -0.59
C CYS A 254 7.20 -3.40 -1.26
N PRO A 255 7.75 -3.36 -2.49
CA PRO A 255 8.08 -2.13 -3.16
C PRO A 255 6.86 -1.50 -3.84
N HIS A 256 6.72 -0.19 -3.72
CA HIS A 256 5.78 0.63 -4.47
C HIS A 256 6.53 1.26 -5.65
N TRP A 257 6.44 0.64 -6.83
CA TRP A 257 7.36 0.84 -7.96
C TRP A 257 6.72 0.65 -9.34
N GLY A 258 7.50 0.85 -10.40
CA GLY A 258 7.07 0.58 -11.77
C GLY A 258 6.39 1.76 -12.45
N THR A 259 5.72 1.48 -13.55
CA THR A 259 5.04 2.50 -14.37
C THR A 259 3.54 2.29 -14.35
N GLU A 260 2.78 3.30 -13.93
CA GLU A 260 1.32 3.24 -13.88
C GLU A 260 0.70 2.74 -15.20
N TYR A 261 -0.26 1.83 -15.07
CA TYR A 261 -1.08 1.26 -16.15
C TYR A 261 -0.29 0.48 -17.21
N ASN A 262 0.92 0.05 -16.87
CA ASN A 262 1.75 -0.82 -17.72
C ASN A 262 1.76 -2.24 -17.15
N HIS A 263 1.43 -3.23 -17.99
CA HIS A 263 1.46 -4.65 -17.60
C HIS A 263 2.84 -5.32 -17.75
N GLY A 264 3.80 -4.60 -18.26
CA GLY A 264 5.13 -5.14 -18.52
C GLY A 264 6.15 -4.64 -17.51
N VAL A 265 6.99 -5.54 -17.03
CA VAL A 265 8.09 -5.23 -16.12
C VAL A 265 9.05 -4.22 -16.75
N ASP A 266 9.19 -3.05 -16.16
CA ASP A 266 10.05 -2.00 -16.66
C ASP A 266 11.53 -2.17 -16.22
N LYS A 267 12.40 -1.33 -16.77
CA LYS A 267 13.84 -1.40 -16.47
C LYS A 267 14.19 -1.00 -15.03
N TYR A 268 13.33 -0.20 -14.40
CA TYR A 268 13.52 0.26 -13.03
C TYR A 268 13.19 -0.88 -12.06
N GLN A 269 12.08 -1.56 -12.28
CA GLN A 269 11.71 -2.76 -11.55
C GLN A 269 12.81 -3.84 -11.67
N LYS A 270 13.31 -4.12 -12.90
CA LYS A 270 14.38 -5.09 -13.11
C LYS A 270 15.67 -4.76 -12.34
N LYS A 271 16.06 -3.48 -12.30
CA LYS A 271 17.23 -3.03 -11.53
C LYS A 271 17.06 -3.33 -10.05
N TRP A 272 15.89 -3.01 -9.48
CA TRP A 272 15.63 -3.23 -8.06
C TRP A 272 15.45 -4.72 -7.74
N THR A 273 14.82 -5.50 -8.61
CA THR A 273 14.73 -6.96 -8.49
C THR A 273 16.11 -7.59 -8.32
N GLU A 274 17.06 -7.20 -9.16
CA GLU A 274 18.44 -7.71 -9.07
C GLU A 274 19.11 -7.29 -7.76
N LEU A 275 18.96 -6.03 -7.35
CA LEU A 275 19.52 -5.55 -6.09
C LEU A 275 18.91 -6.27 -4.88
N PHE A 276 17.60 -6.51 -4.85
CA PHE A 276 16.95 -7.27 -3.80
C PHE A 276 17.48 -8.70 -3.72
N ARG A 277 17.55 -9.39 -4.88
CA ARG A 277 18.06 -10.74 -4.97
C ARG A 277 19.52 -10.84 -4.47
N GLU A 278 20.40 -9.94 -4.94
CA GLU A 278 21.82 -9.93 -4.55
C GLU A 278 22.04 -9.66 -3.05
N ASN A 279 21.07 -9.11 -2.35
CA ASN A 279 21.19 -8.75 -0.94
C ASN A 279 20.27 -9.53 0.01
N GLY A 280 19.68 -10.65 -0.46
CA GLY A 280 19.02 -11.65 0.42
C GLY A 280 17.51 -11.49 0.58
N ALA A 281 16.80 -10.82 -0.34
CA ALA A 281 15.34 -10.87 -0.36
C ALA A 281 14.87 -12.24 -0.90
N ASP A 282 13.88 -12.85 -0.24
CA ASP A 282 13.28 -14.14 -0.61
C ASP A 282 11.96 -13.98 -1.38
N LEU A 283 11.22 -12.94 -1.06
CA LEU A 283 9.90 -12.66 -1.62
C LEU A 283 9.75 -11.16 -1.90
N VAL A 284 9.31 -10.83 -3.10
CA VAL A 284 8.96 -9.45 -3.48
C VAL A 284 7.50 -9.42 -3.92
N ILE A 285 6.70 -8.52 -3.32
CA ILE A 285 5.30 -8.30 -3.72
C ILE A 285 5.11 -6.81 -4.01
N GLY A 286 5.12 -6.46 -5.29
CA GLY A 286 5.05 -5.09 -5.78
C GLY A 286 3.63 -4.53 -5.89
N ALA A 287 3.56 -3.20 -5.79
CA ALA A 287 2.37 -2.36 -5.90
C ALA A 287 2.68 -1.09 -6.71
N HIS A 288 1.71 -0.23 -6.98
CA HIS A 288 1.79 1.03 -7.73
C HIS A 288 1.33 1.00 -9.20
N PRO A 289 1.64 0.00 -10.07
CA PRO A 289 1.18 0.05 -11.46
C PRO A 289 -0.34 0.16 -11.63
N HIS A 290 -1.13 -0.11 -10.59
CA HIS A 290 -2.60 -0.15 -10.57
C HIS A 290 -3.22 -1.14 -11.56
N VAL A 291 -2.39 -1.99 -12.13
CA VAL A 291 -2.73 -3.12 -13.00
C VAL A 291 -1.83 -4.30 -12.63
N ILE A 292 -2.27 -5.49 -12.94
CA ILE A 292 -1.50 -6.70 -12.68
C ILE A 292 -0.31 -6.81 -13.62
N GLU A 293 0.83 -7.27 -13.10
CA GLU A 293 2.07 -7.56 -13.82
C GLU A 293 2.49 -9.02 -13.62
N PRO A 294 3.50 -9.54 -14.35
CA PRO A 294 3.96 -10.93 -14.24
C PRO A 294 4.37 -11.35 -12.82
N ILE A 295 4.36 -12.66 -12.62
CA ILE A 295 4.92 -13.34 -11.44
C ILE A 295 6.07 -14.18 -11.93
N GLU A 296 7.24 -14.05 -11.33
CA GLU A 296 8.45 -14.76 -11.74
C GLU A 296 9.16 -15.37 -10.54
N MET A 297 9.67 -16.61 -10.69
CA MET A 297 10.66 -17.17 -9.79
C MET A 297 12.03 -16.85 -10.39
N ILE A 298 12.84 -16.08 -9.69
CA ILE A 298 14.19 -15.73 -10.08
C ILE A 298 15.13 -16.74 -9.43
N GLU A 299 15.66 -17.66 -10.24
CA GLU A 299 16.62 -18.67 -9.77
C GLU A 299 17.97 -18.03 -9.45
N ASP A 300 18.59 -18.42 -8.35
CA ASP A 300 19.97 -18.03 -8.07
C ASP A 300 20.95 -18.96 -8.79
N GLU A 301 21.52 -18.45 -9.89
CA GLU A 301 22.56 -19.17 -10.65
C GLU A 301 23.90 -19.26 -9.89
N ASN A 302 24.09 -18.51 -8.82
CA ASN A 302 25.31 -18.45 -8.03
C ASN A 302 25.04 -18.79 -6.56
N ALA A 303 25.04 -20.07 -6.22
CA ALA A 303 24.92 -20.56 -4.83
C ALA A 303 25.94 -19.97 -3.83
N GLU A 304 26.86 -19.09 -4.25
CA GLU A 304 27.80 -18.37 -3.41
C GLU A 304 27.25 -17.02 -2.88
N ILE A 305 26.10 -16.54 -3.45
CA ILE A 305 25.37 -15.33 -2.98
C ILE A 305 24.14 -15.79 -2.19
N THR A 306 24.25 -16.87 -1.50
CA THR A 306 23.17 -17.34 -0.66
C THR A 306 23.01 -16.42 0.54
N ASN A 307 21.77 -15.99 0.78
CA ASN A 307 21.35 -15.65 2.13
C ASN A 307 21.80 -16.82 3.05
N ASN A 308 22.18 -16.52 4.26
CA ASN A 308 22.61 -17.52 5.22
C ASN A 308 21.48 -18.49 5.64
N HIS A 309 20.30 -18.40 5.04
CA HIS A 309 19.07 -19.07 5.46
C HIS A 309 18.43 -19.98 4.40
N GLY A 310 19.07 -20.19 3.27
CA GLY A 310 18.68 -21.20 2.29
C GLY A 310 18.23 -20.67 0.95
N GLY A 311 18.72 -21.30 -0.06
CA GLY A 311 18.30 -21.35 -1.43
C GLY A 311 17.92 -20.05 -2.12
N GLY A 312 18.82 -19.22 -2.45
CA GLY A 312 18.84 -18.01 -3.22
C GLY A 312 17.77 -17.69 -4.29
N ASP A 313 16.76 -18.55 -4.44
CA ASP A 313 15.62 -18.29 -5.33
C ASP A 313 14.69 -17.26 -4.71
N MET A 314 14.34 -16.24 -5.49
CA MET A 314 13.45 -15.17 -5.07
C MET A 314 12.16 -15.16 -5.88
N LEU A 315 11.00 -15.25 -5.21
CA LEU A 315 9.70 -15.12 -5.86
C LEU A 315 9.33 -13.63 -5.98
N VAL A 316 8.95 -13.20 -7.18
CA VAL A 316 8.57 -11.81 -7.45
C VAL A 316 7.17 -11.75 -8.05
N TYR A 317 6.25 -11.08 -7.35
CA TYR A 317 5.01 -10.54 -7.91
C TYR A 317 5.30 -9.09 -8.27
N TYR A 318 5.50 -8.76 -9.54
CA TYR A 318 5.90 -7.40 -9.94
C TYR A 318 4.83 -6.36 -9.62
N SER A 319 3.56 -6.69 -9.84
CA SER A 319 2.42 -5.92 -9.33
C SER A 319 1.19 -6.82 -9.19
N ILE A 320 0.53 -6.71 -8.06
CA ILE A 320 -0.76 -7.38 -7.83
C ILE A 320 -1.96 -6.47 -8.14
N GLY A 321 -1.72 -5.25 -8.67
CA GLY A 321 -2.76 -4.29 -9.06
C GLY A 321 -3.56 -3.73 -7.89
N ASN A 322 -4.71 -3.13 -8.20
CA ASN A 322 -5.59 -2.56 -7.19
C ASN A 322 -6.36 -3.63 -6.41
N PHE A 323 -6.43 -3.48 -5.10
CA PHE A 323 -7.46 -4.10 -4.31
C PHE A 323 -8.77 -3.31 -4.45
N VAL A 324 -8.73 -2.00 -4.18
CA VAL A 324 -9.87 -1.11 -4.39
C VAL A 324 -9.44 0.19 -5.07
N SER A 325 -10.20 0.61 -6.09
CA SER A 325 -9.98 1.86 -6.80
C SER A 325 -11.24 2.27 -7.55
N TRP A 326 -11.44 3.57 -7.76
CA TRP A 326 -12.54 4.08 -8.60
C TRP A 326 -12.06 5.22 -9.50
N THR A 327 -11.49 4.89 -10.61
CA THR A 327 -10.99 5.87 -11.57
C THR A 327 -12.11 6.64 -12.27
N SER A 328 -11.87 7.93 -12.54
CA SER A 328 -12.71 8.75 -13.42
C SER A 328 -12.26 8.74 -14.89
N SER A 329 -11.12 8.11 -15.19
CA SER A 329 -10.62 7.97 -16.56
C SER A 329 -11.58 7.15 -17.41
N THR A 330 -11.61 7.43 -18.72
CA THR A 330 -12.45 6.72 -19.71
C THR A 330 -11.62 6.28 -20.90
N GLY A 331 -11.99 5.15 -21.51
CA GLY A 331 -11.35 4.62 -22.72
C GLY A 331 -10.96 3.17 -22.59
N SER A 332 -10.45 2.60 -23.69
CA SER A 332 -10.02 1.21 -23.74
C SER A 332 -8.86 0.93 -22.78
N GLY A 333 -8.93 -0.16 -22.02
CA GLY A 333 -7.93 -0.58 -21.04
C GLY A 333 -8.09 0.06 -19.65
N VAL A 334 -9.07 0.96 -19.46
CA VAL A 334 -9.35 1.52 -18.14
C VAL A 334 -9.91 0.46 -17.20
N ALA A 335 -10.62 -0.53 -17.73
CA ALA A 335 -11.14 -1.67 -16.99
C ALA A 335 -10.04 -2.57 -16.38
N ASP A 336 -8.82 -2.55 -16.91
CA ASP A 336 -7.68 -3.29 -16.34
C ASP A 336 -7.43 -2.93 -14.87
N ARG A 337 -7.72 -1.67 -14.49
CA ARG A 337 -7.56 -1.14 -13.13
C ARG A 337 -8.56 -1.71 -12.11
N SER A 338 -9.61 -2.40 -12.60
CA SER A 338 -10.58 -3.09 -11.75
C SER A 338 -10.21 -4.55 -11.52
N VAL A 339 -9.14 -5.05 -12.16
CA VAL A 339 -8.63 -6.40 -11.97
C VAL A 339 -7.36 -6.34 -11.15
N GLY A 340 -7.38 -6.98 -10.02
CA GLY A 340 -6.24 -7.10 -9.12
C GLY A 340 -5.99 -8.54 -8.70
N GLY A 341 -5.10 -8.72 -7.75
CA GLY A 341 -4.79 -10.02 -7.16
C GLY A 341 -4.58 -9.93 -5.66
N MET A 342 -4.69 -11.07 -5.01
CA MET A 342 -4.17 -11.30 -3.68
C MET A 342 -3.09 -12.38 -3.78
N ALA A 343 -1.84 -12.00 -3.53
CA ALA A 343 -0.73 -12.94 -3.46
C ALA A 343 -0.92 -13.85 -2.26
N LYS A 344 -0.59 -15.13 -2.41
CA LYS A 344 -0.59 -16.11 -1.33
C LYS A 344 0.66 -16.95 -1.40
N VAL A 345 1.39 -17.02 -0.30
CA VAL A 345 2.65 -17.75 -0.18
C VAL A 345 2.63 -18.57 1.09
N THR A 346 2.98 -19.84 0.99
CA THR A 346 3.14 -20.71 2.14
C THR A 346 4.61 -21.01 2.36
N LEU A 347 5.10 -20.69 3.55
CA LEU A 347 6.47 -20.95 3.99
C LEU A 347 6.52 -22.24 4.78
N THR A 348 7.62 -23.00 4.64
CA THR A 348 7.89 -24.21 5.42
C THR A 348 9.39 -24.27 5.76
N ARG A 349 9.75 -25.11 6.72
CA ARG A 349 11.16 -25.46 6.94
C ARG A 349 11.51 -26.75 6.18
N ASN A 350 12.59 -26.68 5.40
CA ASN A 350 13.16 -27.86 4.77
C ASN A 350 13.85 -28.78 5.83
N PRO A 351 14.30 -30.01 5.48
CA PRO A 351 14.95 -30.90 6.43
C PRO A 351 16.23 -30.36 7.07
N ASP A 352 16.89 -29.38 6.42
CA ASP A 352 18.10 -28.72 6.91
C ASP A 352 17.79 -27.57 7.88
N GLY A 353 16.50 -27.23 8.04
CA GLY A 353 15.99 -26.20 8.94
C GLY A 353 15.83 -24.83 8.30
N GLU A 354 16.12 -24.69 7.01
CA GLU A 354 15.99 -23.44 6.25
C GLU A 354 14.53 -23.16 5.91
N VAL A 355 14.14 -21.89 5.91
CA VAL A 355 12.79 -21.46 5.51
C VAL A 355 12.75 -21.31 3.98
N ILE A 356 11.79 -21.98 3.37
CA ILE A 356 11.60 -21.98 1.92
C ILE A 356 10.13 -21.73 1.55
N ILE A 357 9.89 -21.26 0.34
CA ILE A 357 8.56 -21.20 -0.23
C ILE A 357 8.12 -22.62 -0.62
N LYS A 358 7.11 -23.13 0.10
CA LYS A 358 6.51 -24.44 -0.15
C LYS A 358 5.51 -24.39 -1.30
N ASP A 359 4.73 -23.31 -1.37
CA ASP A 359 3.67 -23.11 -2.33
C ASP A 359 3.40 -21.63 -2.54
N ASN A 360 2.97 -21.26 -3.73
CA ASN A 360 2.58 -19.89 -4.06
C ASN A 360 1.43 -19.89 -5.07
N SER A 361 0.56 -18.90 -4.96
CA SER A 361 -0.51 -18.65 -5.93
C SER A 361 -0.88 -17.17 -5.92
N VAL A 362 -1.72 -16.76 -6.86
CA VAL A 362 -2.40 -15.48 -6.86
C VAL A 362 -3.89 -15.69 -7.08
N ARG A 363 -4.69 -15.15 -6.19
CA ARG A 363 -6.14 -15.14 -6.36
C ARG A 363 -6.56 -13.92 -7.15
N ALA A 364 -7.18 -14.13 -8.29
CA ALA A 364 -7.67 -13.05 -9.11
C ALA A 364 -8.88 -12.36 -8.45
N LEU A 365 -8.85 -11.05 -8.39
CA LEU A 365 -9.84 -10.20 -7.74
C LEU A 365 -10.46 -9.23 -8.74
N VAL A 366 -11.70 -8.82 -8.46
CA VAL A 366 -12.40 -7.75 -9.18
C VAL A 366 -12.87 -6.70 -8.19
N CYS A 367 -12.42 -5.47 -8.37
CA CYS A 367 -12.98 -4.31 -7.71
C CYS A 367 -14.36 -4.00 -8.32
N HIS A 368 -15.41 -4.16 -7.52
CA HIS A 368 -16.78 -3.84 -7.89
C HIS A 368 -17.11 -2.43 -7.44
N ASN A 369 -17.48 -1.57 -8.39
CA ASN A 369 -17.80 -0.17 -8.15
C ASN A 369 -19.27 0.08 -8.48
N HIS A 370 -20.05 0.43 -7.48
CA HIS A 370 -21.45 0.84 -7.62
C HIS A 370 -21.72 2.06 -6.74
N SER A 371 -22.46 3.03 -7.24
CA SER A 371 -22.67 4.33 -6.57
C SER A 371 -23.74 4.31 -5.47
N GLU A 372 -24.41 3.18 -5.24
CA GLU A 372 -25.27 3.01 -4.09
C GLU A 372 -24.48 2.92 -2.80
N GLU A 373 -25.15 3.13 -1.68
CA GLU A 373 -24.57 2.99 -0.35
C GLU A 373 -23.96 1.60 -0.16
N HIS A 374 -22.68 1.55 0.24
CA HIS A 374 -21.88 0.32 0.37
C HIS A 374 -21.68 -0.46 -0.95
N GLY A 375 -21.85 0.20 -2.09
CA GLY A 375 -21.75 -0.45 -3.40
C GLY A 375 -20.32 -0.71 -3.90
N VAL A 376 -19.28 -0.38 -3.11
CA VAL A 376 -17.88 -0.64 -3.46
C VAL A 376 -17.37 -1.81 -2.64
N THR A 377 -16.97 -2.90 -3.31
CA THR A 377 -16.41 -4.06 -2.62
C THR A 377 -15.51 -4.88 -3.56
N VAL A 378 -14.81 -5.86 -3.04
CA VAL A 378 -13.89 -6.70 -3.81
C VAL A 378 -14.42 -8.13 -3.82
N TYR A 379 -14.45 -8.74 -4.99
CA TYR A 379 -14.83 -10.14 -5.16
C TYR A 379 -13.70 -10.98 -5.73
N PRO A 380 -13.58 -12.24 -5.33
CA PRO A 380 -12.84 -13.22 -6.12
C PRO A 380 -13.43 -13.31 -7.53
N LEU A 381 -12.60 -13.30 -8.57
CA LEU A 381 -13.07 -13.40 -9.96
C LEU A 381 -13.85 -14.70 -10.21
N SER A 382 -13.48 -15.78 -9.52
CA SER A 382 -14.20 -17.07 -9.58
C SER A 382 -15.67 -16.96 -9.13
N GLU A 383 -15.98 -16.03 -8.23
CA GLU A 383 -17.30 -15.79 -7.64
C GLU A 383 -18.03 -14.59 -8.29
N TYR A 384 -17.38 -13.89 -9.23
CA TYR A 384 -17.89 -12.68 -9.85
C TYR A 384 -18.93 -13.02 -10.95
N SER A 385 -20.22 -12.84 -10.65
CA SER A 385 -21.33 -13.21 -11.54
C SER A 385 -21.55 -12.21 -12.69
N GLU A 386 -22.29 -12.62 -13.73
CA GLU A 386 -22.69 -11.72 -14.82
C GLU A 386 -23.62 -10.60 -14.34
N ASP A 387 -24.39 -10.80 -13.27
CA ASP A 387 -25.23 -9.76 -12.67
C ASP A 387 -24.32 -8.68 -12.04
N LEU A 388 -23.31 -9.07 -11.26
CA LEU A 388 -22.32 -8.14 -10.72
C LEU A 388 -21.54 -7.40 -11.83
N VAL A 389 -21.20 -8.10 -12.93
CA VAL A 389 -20.59 -7.44 -14.10
C VAL A 389 -21.51 -6.35 -14.64
N ASN A 390 -22.83 -6.62 -14.74
CA ASN A 390 -23.78 -5.66 -15.29
C ASN A 390 -23.98 -4.43 -14.38
N GLU A 391 -23.82 -4.59 -13.08
CA GLU A 391 -23.96 -3.54 -12.08
C GLU A 391 -22.68 -2.70 -11.92
N ASN A 392 -21.49 -3.25 -12.24
CA ASN A 392 -20.22 -2.55 -12.07
C ASN A 392 -20.14 -1.32 -12.98
N GLU A 393 -20.03 -0.13 -12.38
CA GLU A 393 -19.98 1.16 -13.06
C GLU A 393 -18.70 1.40 -13.85
N ILE A 394 -17.66 0.58 -13.72
CA ILE A 394 -16.48 0.63 -14.59
C ILE A 394 -16.84 0.47 -16.07
N ARG A 395 -17.97 -0.17 -16.37
CA ARG A 395 -18.53 -0.30 -17.73
C ARG A 395 -18.92 1.02 -18.36
N LEU A 396 -19.19 2.05 -17.56
CA LEU A 396 -19.44 3.41 -18.02
C LEU A 396 -18.12 4.08 -18.50
N ASN A 397 -17.00 3.63 -17.96
CA ASN A 397 -15.67 4.11 -18.29
C ASN A 397 -15.04 3.32 -19.43
N ASP A 398 -15.24 2.00 -19.45
CA ASP A 398 -14.75 1.06 -20.47
C ASP A 398 -15.81 -0.01 -20.75
N SER A 399 -16.48 0.09 -21.89
CA SER A 399 -17.56 -0.82 -22.27
C SER A 399 -17.09 -2.24 -22.62
N SER A 400 -15.78 -2.49 -22.69
CA SER A 400 -15.22 -3.82 -22.92
C SER A 400 -15.23 -4.69 -21.66
N PHE A 401 -15.42 -4.11 -20.47
CA PHE A 401 -15.45 -4.83 -19.21
C PHE A 401 -16.51 -5.93 -19.21
N SER A 402 -16.08 -7.12 -18.89
CA SER A 402 -16.90 -8.33 -18.75
C SER A 402 -16.13 -9.36 -17.93
N ARG A 403 -16.82 -10.39 -17.41
CA ARG A 403 -16.14 -11.49 -16.72
C ARG A 403 -15.10 -12.16 -17.62
N ARG A 404 -15.42 -12.33 -18.90
CA ARG A 404 -14.49 -12.90 -19.90
C ARG A 404 -13.25 -12.01 -20.08
N TYR A 405 -13.44 -10.69 -20.13
CA TYR A 405 -12.34 -9.73 -20.20
C TYR A 405 -11.36 -9.90 -19.02
N CYS A 406 -11.87 -9.98 -17.78
CA CYS A 406 -11.04 -10.18 -16.60
C CYS A 406 -10.25 -11.50 -16.67
N ILE A 407 -10.90 -12.60 -17.06
CA ILE A 407 -10.25 -13.91 -17.24
C ILE A 407 -9.14 -13.84 -18.29
N ASP A 408 -9.43 -13.24 -19.46
CA ASP A 408 -8.44 -13.12 -20.54
C ASP A 408 -7.26 -12.23 -20.15
N LEU A 409 -7.48 -11.20 -19.33
CA LEU A 409 -6.43 -10.38 -18.76
C LEU A 409 -5.53 -11.20 -17.83
N CYS A 410 -6.11 -11.91 -16.85
CA CYS A 410 -5.34 -12.75 -15.92
C CYS A 410 -4.54 -13.83 -16.68
N ASN A 411 -5.16 -14.53 -17.63
CA ASN A 411 -4.47 -15.53 -18.45
C ASN A 411 -3.32 -14.94 -19.26
N ARG A 412 -3.47 -13.72 -19.77
CA ARG A 412 -2.43 -13.04 -20.55
C ARG A 412 -1.23 -12.67 -19.68
N ILE A 413 -1.44 -12.28 -18.43
CA ILE A 413 -0.39 -11.76 -17.54
C ILE A 413 0.19 -12.86 -16.67
N TRP A 414 -0.62 -13.69 -16.05
CA TRP A 414 -0.20 -14.74 -15.10
C TRP A 414 -0.19 -16.15 -15.67
N GLY A 415 -0.62 -16.35 -16.94
CA GLY A 415 -0.77 -17.68 -17.52
C GLY A 415 -1.98 -18.41 -16.92
N GLU A 416 -1.82 -19.71 -16.64
CA GLU A 416 -2.88 -20.56 -16.07
C GLU A 416 -2.70 -20.78 -14.54
N SER A 417 -1.79 -20.04 -13.90
CA SER A 417 -1.35 -20.29 -12.51
C SER A 417 -2.08 -19.41 -11.48
N TRP A 418 -3.29 -18.93 -11.78
CA TRP A 418 -4.09 -18.13 -10.85
C TRP A 418 -5.39 -18.84 -10.43
N GLU A 419 -5.95 -18.44 -9.25
CA GLU A 419 -7.18 -18.98 -8.63
C GLU A 419 -8.37 -18.02 -8.79
#